data_b191baab2d7bf82916219b734262c098
#
_entry.id   b191baab2d7bf82916219b734262c098
#
_cell.length_a   1.000
_cell.length_b   1.000
_cell.length_c   1.000
_cell.angle_alpha   90.00
_cell.angle_beta   90.00
_cell.angle_gamma   90.00
#
_symmetry.space_group_name_H-M   'P 1'
#
loop_
_entity.id
_entity.type
_entity.pdbx_description
1 polymer ?
#
loop_
_entity_poly.entity_id
_entity_poly.type
_entity_poly.pdbx_seq_one_letter_code
_entity_poly.pdbx_strand_id
1 'polypeptide(L)'
;MKKLLLSLSLLAALTAQAADTKIIFIAGRISHGPLSHEHRAGCLLLAKSLSGVKGVVTEVHTNGWVSDEKVFEGAAAVVVYSDGGGGHPFLQGDRLQKIGALMPKGVGLGAIHYAVEPTTQKGNAEFRDWIGGCFETHWSVNHH
;
A
#
# COMPACT_ATOMS: atom_id res chain seq x y z
N MET A 1 -29.70 -46.69 41.49
CA MET A 1 -29.35 -46.70 40.07
C MET A 1 -29.25 -45.25 39.59
N LYS A 2 -28.01 -44.68 39.57
CA LYS A 2 -27.77 -43.29 39.15
C LYS A 2 -27.51 -43.29 37.65
N LYS A 3 -28.39 -42.62 36.88
CA LYS A 3 -28.21 -42.44 35.44
C LYS A 3 -27.21 -41.29 35.20
N LEU A 4 -26.05 -41.63 34.69
CA LEU A 4 -25.00 -40.68 34.26
C LEU A 4 -25.38 -40.14 32.87
N LEU A 5 -25.81 -38.88 32.80
CA LEU A 5 -26.06 -38.18 31.55
C LEU A 5 -24.70 -37.64 31.04
N LEU A 6 -24.20 -38.27 30.00
CA LEU A 6 -23.01 -37.86 29.31
C LEU A 6 -23.38 -36.73 28.33
N SER A 7 -23.11 -35.48 28.70
CA SER A 7 -23.28 -34.31 27.82
C SER A 7 -22.15 -34.28 26.81
N LEU A 8 -22.40 -34.63 25.56
CA LEU A 8 -21.47 -34.53 24.45
C LEU A 8 -21.49 -33.08 23.95
N SER A 9 -20.55 -32.26 24.42
CA SER A 9 -20.36 -30.90 23.92
C SER A 9 -19.68 -30.98 22.57
N LEU A 10 -20.44 -30.80 21.49
CA LEU A 10 -19.92 -30.68 20.12
C LEU A 10 -19.25 -29.33 19.97
N LEU A 11 -17.93 -29.32 20.11
CA LEU A 11 -17.11 -28.13 19.87
C LEU A 11 -17.03 -27.92 18.37
N ALA A 12 -17.91 -27.08 17.81
CA ALA A 12 -17.83 -26.65 16.42
C ALA A 12 -16.58 -25.74 16.29
N ALA A 13 -15.50 -26.31 15.79
CA ALA A 13 -14.35 -25.52 15.36
C ALA A 13 -14.78 -24.70 14.16
N LEU A 14 -15.13 -23.42 14.39
CA LEU A 14 -15.22 -22.43 13.34
C LEU A 14 -13.83 -22.26 12.75
N THR A 15 -13.57 -22.86 11.60
CA THR A 15 -12.41 -22.54 10.78
C THR A 15 -12.62 -21.13 10.25
N ALA A 16 -12.11 -20.12 10.95
CA ALA A 16 -12.05 -18.78 10.40
C ALA A 16 -11.14 -18.84 9.18
N GLN A 17 -11.73 -18.74 7.99
CA GLN A 17 -10.96 -18.54 6.77
C GLN A 17 -10.28 -17.20 6.92
N ALA A 18 -8.94 -17.17 6.89
CA ALA A 18 -8.20 -15.91 6.89
C ALA A 18 -8.67 -15.09 5.67
N ALA A 19 -9.02 -13.84 5.91
CA ALA A 19 -9.35 -12.92 4.82
C ALA A 19 -8.15 -12.77 3.88
N ASP A 20 -8.41 -12.56 2.59
CA ASP A 20 -7.35 -12.31 1.62
C ASP A 20 -6.53 -11.08 2.00
N THR A 21 -5.21 -11.16 1.81
CA THR A 21 -4.29 -10.04 1.98
C THR A 21 -4.40 -9.11 0.79
N LYS A 22 -5.10 -8.00 0.97
CA LYS A 22 -5.35 -7.01 -0.09
C LYS A 22 -4.21 -6.00 -0.18
N ILE A 23 -3.58 -5.90 -1.34
CA ILE A 23 -2.48 -4.96 -1.62
C ILE A 23 -2.92 -3.97 -2.70
N ILE A 24 -2.84 -2.69 -2.39
CA ILE A 24 -3.20 -1.59 -3.29
C ILE A 24 -1.92 -1.01 -3.89
N PHE A 25 -1.81 -1.03 -5.21
CA PHE A 25 -0.73 -0.37 -5.95
C PHE A 25 -1.22 0.96 -6.52
N ILE A 26 -0.51 2.03 -6.23
CA ILE A 26 -0.77 3.38 -6.77
C ILE A 26 0.39 3.76 -7.68
N ALA A 27 0.14 3.76 -8.98
CA ALA A 27 1.10 4.23 -9.98
C ALA A 27 0.97 5.74 -10.18
N GLY A 28 2.08 6.45 -10.11
CA GLY A 28 2.18 7.86 -10.45
C GLY A 28 1.72 8.15 -11.88
N ARG A 29 1.54 9.44 -12.17
CA ARG A 29 1.25 9.90 -13.53
C ARG A 29 2.46 9.69 -14.43
N ILE A 30 2.23 9.64 -15.73
CA ILE A 30 3.32 9.68 -16.72
C ILE A 30 4.04 11.04 -16.56
N SER A 31 5.36 10.99 -16.40
CA SER A 31 6.18 12.16 -16.11
C SER A 31 7.37 12.30 -17.05
N HIS A 32 7.79 11.19 -17.67
CA HIS A 32 8.97 11.13 -18.55
C HIS A 32 8.62 10.42 -19.86
N GLY A 33 9.56 10.42 -20.79
CA GLY A 33 9.41 9.71 -22.06
C GLY A 33 9.32 8.18 -21.89
N PRO A 34 8.98 7.46 -22.96
CA PRO A 34 8.87 6.00 -22.94
C PRO A 34 10.15 5.34 -22.42
N LEU A 35 9.99 4.24 -21.68
CA LEU A 35 11.06 3.47 -21.04
C LEU A 35 11.75 4.18 -19.85
N SER A 36 11.24 5.35 -19.46
CA SER A 36 11.69 6.04 -18.25
C SER A 36 10.51 6.17 -17.30
N HIS A 37 10.73 5.89 -16.00
CA HIS A 37 9.71 6.06 -14.97
C HIS A 37 8.37 5.37 -15.28
N GLU A 38 8.43 4.12 -15.68
CA GLU A 38 7.27 3.33 -16.09
C GLU A 38 6.43 2.87 -14.89
N HIS A 39 5.89 3.83 -14.13
CA HIS A 39 5.14 3.61 -12.88
C HIS A 39 3.98 2.64 -13.08
N ARG A 40 3.20 2.84 -14.15
CA ARG A 40 2.06 1.98 -14.48
C ARG A 40 2.50 0.55 -14.79
N ALA A 41 3.47 0.39 -15.68
CA ALA A 41 3.96 -0.93 -16.08
C ALA A 41 4.57 -1.67 -14.89
N GLY A 42 5.34 -0.96 -14.03
CA GLY A 42 5.90 -1.53 -12.82
C GLY A 42 4.85 -2.02 -11.84
N CYS A 43 3.83 -1.21 -11.55
CA CYS A 43 2.74 -1.64 -10.66
C CYS A 43 1.96 -2.84 -11.24
N LEU A 44 1.69 -2.87 -12.54
CA LEU A 44 1.02 -3.99 -13.20
C LEU A 44 1.89 -5.26 -13.14
N LEU A 45 3.20 -5.14 -13.33
CA LEU A 45 4.13 -6.27 -13.24
C LEU A 45 4.18 -6.84 -11.83
N LEU A 46 4.27 -5.98 -10.81
CA LEU A 46 4.27 -6.39 -9.40
C LEU A 46 2.95 -7.10 -9.03
N ALA A 47 1.82 -6.53 -9.43
CA ALA A 47 0.52 -7.16 -9.21
C ALA A 47 0.43 -8.53 -9.90
N LYS A 48 0.90 -8.62 -11.15
CA LYS A 48 0.94 -9.88 -11.89
C LYS A 48 1.84 -10.92 -11.22
N SER A 49 2.98 -10.53 -10.67
CA SER A 49 3.89 -11.47 -9.97
C SER A 49 3.26 -12.07 -8.72
N LEU A 50 2.30 -11.39 -8.12
CA LEU A 50 1.56 -11.84 -6.95
C LEU A 50 0.28 -12.63 -7.29
N SER A 51 -0.16 -12.64 -8.55
CA SER A 51 -1.45 -13.23 -8.95
C SER A 51 -1.58 -14.74 -8.69
N GLY A 52 -0.46 -15.45 -8.53
CA GLY A 52 -0.43 -16.89 -8.19
C GLY A 52 -0.33 -17.17 -6.69
N VAL A 53 -0.23 -16.14 -5.84
CA VAL A 53 -0.06 -16.32 -4.40
C VAL A 53 -1.44 -16.50 -3.75
N LYS A 54 -1.69 -17.67 -3.18
CA LYS A 54 -2.96 -17.98 -2.53
C LYS A 54 -3.21 -17.04 -1.35
N GLY A 55 -4.41 -16.47 -1.29
CA GLY A 55 -4.81 -15.55 -0.22
C GLY A 55 -4.22 -14.13 -0.38
N VAL A 56 -3.70 -13.79 -1.58
CA VAL A 56 -3.28 -12.42 -1.91
C VAL A 56 -4.14 -11.90 -3.06
N VAL A 57 -4.70 -10.72 -2.88
CA VAL A 57 -5.42 -9.98 -3.93
C VAL A 57 -4.76 -8.62 -4.14
N THR A 58 -4.68 -8.18 -5.38
CA THR A 58 -4.03 -6.93 -5.73
C THR A 58 -4.95 -6.05 -6.56
N GLU A 59 -4.92 -4.74 -6.31
CA GLU A 59 -5.59 -3.73 -7.13
C GLU A 59 -4.55 -2.70 -7.59
N VAL A 60 -4.63 -2.28 -8.86
CA VAL A 60 -3.70 -1.29 -9.44
C VAL A 60 -4.47 -0.05 -9.86
N HIS A 61 -4.13 1.08 -9.28
CA HIS A 61 -4.67 2.39 -9.62
C HIS A 61 -3.61 3.21 -10.35
N THR A 62 -3.95 3.67 -11.53
CA THR A 62 -3.07 4.48 -12.38
C THR A 62 -3.40 5.97 -12.24
N ASN A 63 -2.57 6.86 -12.79
CA ASN A 63 -2.77 8.31 -12.76
C ASN A 63 -2.65 8.98 -11.39
N GLY A 64 -1.93 8.37 -10.47
CA GLY A 64 -1.49 8.99 -9.20
C GLY A 64 -2.48 8.91 -8.05
N TRP A 65 -3.67 8.36 -8.23
CA TRP A 65 -4.61 8.14 -7.13
C TRP A 65 -5.70 7.12 -7.46
N VAL A 66 -6.42 6.70 -6.44
CA VAL A 66 -7.59 5.83 -6.57
C VAL A 66 -8.81 6.65 -7.01
N SER A 67 -9.72 6.03 -7.74
CA SER A 67 -10.98 6.66 -8.16
C SER A 67 -12.03 6.69 -7.04
N ASP A 68 -12.02 5.69 -6.17
CA ASP A 68 -12.87 5.58 -4.99
C ASP A 68 -12.01 5.18 -3.79
N GLU A 69 -12.03 5.97 -2.73
CA GLU A 69 -11.22 5.74 -1.54
C GLU A 69 -11.69 4.55 -0.69
N LYS A 70 -12.88 4.03 -0.94
CA LYS A 70 -13.33 2.76 -0.34
C LYS A 70 -12.41 1.59 -0.65
N VAL A 71 -11.59 1.69 -1.69
CA VAL A 71 -10.58 0.68 -2.01
C VAL A 71 -9.61 0.42 -0.85
N PHE A 72 -9.38 1.40 0.02
CA PHE A 72 -8.53 1.24 1.20
C PHE A 72 -9.18 0.43 2.32
N GLU A 73 -10.49 0.18 2.26
CA GLU A 73 -11.15 -0.68 3.23
C GLU A 73 -10.65 -2.11 3.11
N GLY A 74 -10.16 -2.66 4.22
CA GLY A 74 -9.58 -4.00 4.27
C GLY A 74 -8.21 -4.14 3.58
N ALA A 75 -7.58 -3.05 3.16
CA ALA A 75 -6.23 -3.11 2.64
C ALA A 75 -5.23 -3.52 3.72
N ALA A 76 -4.38 -4.49 3.40
CA ALA A 76 -3.24 -4.90 4.23
C ALA A 76 -2.01 -4.04 3.94
N ALA A 77 -1.87 -3.55 2.71
CA ALA A 77 -0.77 -2.66 2.33
C ALA A 77 -1.16 -1.72 1.18
N VAL A 78 -0.51 -0.56 1.16
CA VAL A 78 -0.52 0.39 0.04
C VAL A 78 0.91 0.55 -0.45
N VAL A 79 1.12 0.37 -1.75
CA VAL A 79 2.43 0.53 -2.40
C VAL A 79 2.31 1.63 -3.43
N VAL A 80 3.13 2.66 -3.31
CA VAL A 80 3.19 3.76 -4.28
C VAL A 80 4.47 3.67 -5.11
N TYR A 81 4.32 3.74 -6.42
CA TYR A 81 5.43 3.86 -7.37
C TYR A 81 5.22 5.11 -8.21
N SER A 82 6.02 6.13 -7.96
CA SER A 82 5.85 7.46 -8.58
C SER A 82 7.13 8.26 -8.54
N ASP A 83 7.09 9.43 -9.17
CA ASP A 83 8.03 10.49 -8.86
C ASP A 83 7.79 11.06 -7.45
N GLY A 84 8.80 11.74 -6.94
CA GLY A 84 8.78 12.42 -5.66
C GLY A 84 8.49 13.92 -5.75
N GLY A 85 8.96 14.65 -4.75
CA GLY A 85 8.81 16.09 -4.64
C GLY A 85 7.36 16.55 -4.60
N GLY A 86 7.12 17.78 -5.07
CA GLY A 86 5.77 18.37 -5.05
C GLY A 86 4.72 17.64 -5.90
N GLY A 87 5.16 16.81 -6.87
CA GLY A 87 4.30 15.98 -7.69
C GLY A 87 3.88 14.64 -7.07
N HIS A 88 4.45 14.29 -5.91
CA HIS A 88 4.17 13.03 -5.24
C HIS A 88 2.66 12.82 -5.02
N PRO A 89 2.09 11.63 -5.37
CA PRO A 89 0.66 11.37 -5.28
C PRO A 89 0.04 11.65 -3.92
N PHE A 90 0.74 11.33 -2.84
CA PHE A 90 0.22 11.51 -1.48
C PHE A 90 0.22 12.96 -1.01
N LEU A 91 1.01 13.84 -1.65
CA LEU A 91 1.07 15.25 -1.26
C LEU A 91 -0.03 16.11 -1.87
N GLN A 92 -0.88 15.54 -2.73
CA GLN A 92 -1.97 16.27 -3.38
C GLN A 92 -3.20 16.33 -2.48
N GLY A 93 -3.74 17.55 -2.31
CA GLY A 93 -4.95 17.75 -1.50
C GLY A 93 -4.79 17.23 -0.07
N ASP A 94 -5.75 16.42 0.37
CA ASP A 94 -5.84 15.79 1.69
C ASP A 94 -5.35 14.33 1.74
N ARG A 95 -4.71 13.85 0.66
CA ARG A 95 -4.31 12.44 0.53
C ARG A 95 -3.30 11.99 1.58
N LEU A 96 -2.41 12.89 2.02
CA LEU A 96 -1.45 12.58 3.07
C LEU A 96 -2.16 12.19 4.38
N GLN A 97 -3.20 12.94 4.76
CA GLN A 97 -4.01 12.63 5.94
C GLN A 97 -4.78 11.33 5.77
N LYS A 98 -5.28 11.04 4.55
CA LYS A 98 -5.99 9.79 4.24
C LYS A 98 -5.08 8.57 4.35
N ILE A 99 -3.87 8.63 3.82
CA ILE A 99 -2.87 7.57 4.01
C ILE A 99 -2.49 7.46 5.47
N GLY A 100 -2.24 8.58 6.15
CA GLY A 100 -1.92 8.60 7.58
C GLY A 100 -2.98 7.93 8.46
N ALA A 101 -4.25 8.06 8.09
CA ALA A 101 -5.35 7.40 8.80
C ALA A 101 -5.38 5.86 8.66
N LEU A 102 -4.58 5.30 7.74
CA LEU A 102 -4.43 3.85 7.57
C LEU A 102 -3.36 3.27 8.50
N MET A 103 -2.35 4.04 8.85
CA MET A 103 -1.19 3.56 9.63
C MET A 103 -1.58 3.00 11.00
N PRO A 104 -2.40 3.68 11.84
CA PRO A 104 -2.82 3.11 13.12
C PRO A 104 -3.73 1.89 12.99
N LYS A 105 -4.24 1.61 11.78
CA LYS A 105 -4.99 0.38 11.48
C LYS A 105 -4.09 -0.80 11.12
N GLY A 106 -2.77 -0.60 11.10
CA GLY A 106 -1.78 -1.62 10.75
C GLY A 106 -1.61 -1.86 9.25
N VAL A 107 -2.07 -0.94 8.39
CA VAL A 107 -1.84 -1.03 6.94
C VAL A 107 -0.38 -0.74 6.64
N GLY A 108 0.30 -1.67 5.97
CA GLY A 108 1.69 -1.48 5.54
C GLY A 108 1.81 -0.41 4.44
N LEU A 109 2.94 0.30 4.42
CA LEU A 109 3.25 1.27 3.38
C LEU A 109 4.56 0.91 2.68
N GLY A 110 4.57 0.91 1.34
CA GLY A 110 5.76 0.77 0.51
C GLY A 110 5.89 1.93 -0.47
N ALA A 111 7.10 2.46 -0.61
CA ALA A 111 7.43 3.49 -1.59
C ALA A 111 8.52 2.97 -2.54
N ILE A 112 8.30 3.09 -3.84
CA ILE A 112 9.20 2.60 -4.87
C ILE A 112 9.72 3.79 -5.68
N HIS A 113 11.03 3.77 -5.96
CA HIS A 113 11.73 4.79 -6.74
C HIS A 113 11.64 6.15 -6.03
N TYR A 114 11.39 7.23 -6.73
CA TYR A 114 11.27 8.56 -6.13
C TYR A 114 10.04 8.76 -5.24
N ALA A 115 9.13 7.80 -5.14
CA ALA A 115 8.05 7.86 -4.16
C ALA A 115 8.55 7.89 -2.69
N VAL A 116 9.82 7.64 -2.44
CA VAL A 116 10.45 7.79 -1.12
C VAL A 116 10.88 9.25 -0.84
N GLU A 117 10.66 10.17 -1.78
CA GLU A 117 11.01 11.59 -1.71
C GLU A 117 9.79 12.50 -1.53
N PRO A 118 9.17 12.60 -0.35
CA PRO A 118 8.24 13.70 -0.08
C PRO A 118 9.00 15.02 -0.01
N THR A 119 8.29 16.14 -0.02
CA THR A 119 8.96 17.44 0.22
C THR A 119 9.31 17.60 1.70
N THR A 120 10.35 18.39 2.00
CA THR A 120 10.73 18.70 3.38
C THR A 120 9.60 19.41 4.15
N GLN A 121 8.79 20.20 3.45
CA GLN A 121 7.68 20.98 4.04
C GLN A 121 6.40 20.16 4.21
N LYS A 122 6.23 19.06 3.45
CA LYS A 122 5.03 18.23 3.48
C LYS A 122 5.40 16.77 3.23
N GLY A 123 5.04 15.90 4.15
CA GLY A 123 5.21 14.46 4.05
C GLY A 123 6.51 13.92 4.64
N ASN A 124 7.55 14.75 4.85
CA ASN A 124 8.83 14.28 5.39
C ASN A 124 8.68 13.67 6.80
N ALA A 125 7.99 14.36 7.69
CA ALA A 125 7.77 13.87 9.05
C ALA A 125 6.94 12.58 9.06
N GLU A 126 5.89 12.56 8.26
CA GLU A 126 4.99 11.42 8.13
C GLU A 126 5.71 10.18 7.56
N PHE A 127 6.50 10.33 6.50
CA PHE A 127 7.25 9.22 5.92
C PHE A 127 8.28 8.65 6.89
N ARG A 128 8.97 9.51 7.63
CA ARG A 128 9.92 9.07 8.66
C ARG A 128 9.23 8.28 9.76
N ASP A 129 8.02 8.66 10.13
CA ASP A 129 7.21 7.94 11.11
C ASP A 129 6.68 6.62 10.54
N TRP A 130 6.18 6.61 9.30
CA TRP A 130 5.50 5.46 8.70
C TRP A 130 6.42 4.37 8.18
N ILE A 131 7.55 4.75 7.55
CA ILE A 131 8.48 3.80 6.91
C ILE A 131 9.92 3.93 7.43
N GLY A 132 10.15 4.73 8.46
CA GLY A 132 11.46 4.87 9.11
C GLY A 132 12.44 5.80 8.39
N GLY A 133 12.08 6.38 7.25
CA GLY A 133 12.96 7.27 6.49
C GLY A 133 12.32 7.84 5.25
N CYS A 134 12.97 8.85 4.69
CA CYS A 134 12.65 9.41 3.37
C CYS A 134 13.90 10.05 2.79
N PHE A 135 13.92 10.22 1.47
CA PHE A 135 14.95 11.05 0.83
C PHE A 135 14.53 12.51 0.82
N GLU A 136 15.53 13.38 0.90
CA GLU A 136 15.33 14.79 0.64
C GLU A 136 15.54 15.07 -0.85
N THR A 137 14.62 15.83 -1.44
CA THR A 137 14.72 16.28 -2.83
C THR A 137 16.08 16.93 -3.07
N HIS A 138 16.75 16.59 -4.14
CA HIS A 138 18.09 17.03 -4.58
C HIS A 138 19.29 16.31 -3.95
N TRP A 139 19.13 15.39 -3.00
CA TRP A 139 20.24 14.67 -2.36
C TRP A 139 20.32 13.19 -2.71
N SER A 140 19.28 12.63 -3.32
CA SER A 140 19.06 11.20 -3.39
C SER A 140 19.62 10.52 -4.62
N VAL A 141 20.04 11.25 -5.65
CA VAL A 141 20.42 10.64 -6.93
C VAL A 141 21.91 10.74 -7.17
N ASN A 142 22.55 9.57 -7.20
CA ASN A 142 23.90 9.44 -7.76
C ASN A 142 23.79 8.91 -9.19
N HIS A 143 24.16 9.74 -10.16
CA HIS A 143 24.09 9.41 -11.59
C HIS A 143 25.36 8.69 -12.13
N HIS A 144 26.12 8.02 -11.27
CA HIS A 144 27.32 7.28 -11.67
C HIS A 144 27.05 5.81 -11.91
#